data_cdc677e722b9e30b16623d5869d60e66
#
_entry.id   cdc677e722b9e30b16623d5869d60e66
#
_cell.length_a   1.000
_cell.length_b   1.000
_cell.length_c   1.000
_cell.angle_alpha   90.00
_cell.angle_beta   90.00
_cell.angle_gamma   90.00
#
_symmetry.space_group_name_H-M   'P 1'
#
loop_
_entity.id
_entity.type
_entity.pdbx_description
1 polymer ?
#
loop_
_entity_poly.entity_id
_entity_poly.type
_entity_poly.pdbx_seq_one_letter_code
_entity_poly.pdbx_strand_id
1 'polypeptide(L)'
;MATVFTWEGKTRQGTVQKGELAANSKEEVSALLRKQNILPINVSAKPKEIKLRFGAPKVTDKDIVILTRQLATMIDAGLPLVQCLDILGSQTENESLAKVVTQVRSDVESGSTFADALKKHPKIFDNLYVNMVAAGEAGGILDTILQRLAVYMEKFAKIKRQIKSAMIYPAVILFVAVAVVALLLV
;
A
#
# COMPACT_ATOMS: atom_id res chain seq x y z
N MET A 1 23.51 19.34 -2.43
CA MET A 1 23.03 17.95 -2.34
C MET A 1 23.70 17.16 -3.45
N ALA A 2 24.43 16.10 -3.14
CA ALA A 2 25.14 15.31 -4.14
C ALA A 2 24.13 14.58 -5.03
N THR A 3 24.24 14.76 -6.33
CA THR A 3 23.42 14.06 -7.34
C THR A 3 24.21 12.86 -7.86
N VAL A 4 23.56 11.71 -8.03
CA VAL A 4 24.22 10.53 -8.60
C VAL A 4 24.22 10.67 -10.13
N PHE A 5 25.42 10.60 -10.72
CA PHE A 5 25.63 10.60 -12.17
C PHE A 5 25.98 9.19 -12.63
N THR A 6 25.40 8.76 -13.73
CA THR A 6 25.85 7.60 -14.49
C THR A 6 26.85 8.04 -15.54
N TRP A 7 27.97 7.34 -15.63
CA TRP A 7 29.01 7.66 -16.58
C TRP A 7 29.42 6.45 -17.43
N GLU A 8 29.81 6.72 -18.63
CA GLU A 8 30.44 5.79 -19.55
C GLU A 8 31.74 6.40 -20.02
N GLY A 9 32.86 5.66 -19.86
CA GLY A 9 34.16 6.15 -20.19
C GLY A 9 35.07 5.06 -20.74
N LYS A 10 36.12 5.46 -21.47
CA LYS A 10 37.09 4.57 -22.09
C LYS A 10 38.41 4.64 -21.32
N THR A 11 38.93 3.48 -20.91
CA THR A 11 40.26 3.37 -20.30
C THR A 11 41.37 3.56 -21.33
N ARG A 12 42.61 3.81 -20.90
CA ARG A 12 43.78 3.87 -21.80
C ARG A 12 43.98 2.60 -22.64
N GLN A 13 43.50 1.47 -22.20
CA GLN A 13 43.55 0.19 -22.90
C GLN A 13 42.43 0.00 -23.94
N GLY A 14 41.57 1.01 -24.13
CA GLY A 14 40.46 0.95 -25.09
C GLY A 14 39.18 0.33 -24.59
N THR A 15 39.13 -0.18 -23.33
CA THR A 15 37.96 -0.83 -22.75
C THR A 15 36.94 0.19 -22.26
N VAL A 16 35.67 0.01 -22.63
CA VAL A 16 34.57 0.85 -22.16
C VAL A 16 34.10 0.38 -20.78
N GLN A 17 34.10 1.27 -19.81
CA GLN A 17 33.58 1.03 -18.48
C GLN A 17 32.40 1.95 -18.20
N LYS A 18 31.43 1.45 -17.42
CA LYS A 18 30.25 2.16 -16.95
C LYS A 18 30.20 2.12 -15.44
N GLY A 19 29.75 3.20 -14.83
CA GLY A 19 29.64 3.25 -13.38
C GLY A 19 28.75 4.39 -12.93
N GLU A 20 28.60 4.49 -11.62
CA GLU A 20 27.86 5.56 -10.95
C GLU A 20 28.81 6.33 -10.03
N LEU A 21 28.68 7.65 -9.97
CA LEU A 21 29.47 8.53 -9.13
C LEU A 21 28.58 9.63 -8.56
N ALA A 22 28.66 9.87 -7.25
CA ALA A 22 27.96 10.96 -6.61
C ALA A 22 28.83 12.22 -6.69
N ALA A 23 28.29 13.29 -7.28
CA ALA A 23 28.98 14.58 -7.41
C ALA A 23 27.96 15.74 -7.44
N ASN A 24 28.48 16.98 -7.30
CA ASN A 24 27.63 18.15 -7.33
C ASN A 24 27.43 18.68 -8.76
N SER A 25 28.33 18.30 -9.69
CA SER A 25 28.22 18.72 -11.09
C SER A 25 28.81 17.68 -12.06
N LYS A 26 28.44 17.77 -13.33
CA LYS A 26 28.93 16.92 -14.43
C LYS A 26 30.44 17.12 -14.66
N GLU A 27 30.92 18.33 -14.47
CA GLU A 27 32.30 18.72 -14.60
C GLU A 27 33.16 18.04 -13.53
N GLU A 28 32.67 17.96 -12.29
CA GLU A 28 33.31 17.30 -11.17
C GLU A 28 33.48 15.79 -11.43
N VAL A 29 32.44 15.12 -11.95
CA VAL A 29 32.51 13.71 -12.37
C VAL A 29 33.57 13.53 -13.45
N SER A 30 33.58 14.41 -14.45
CA SER A 30 34.54 14.34 -15.55
C SER A 30 35.99 14.54 -15.08
N ALA A 31 36.21 15.42 -14.10
CA ALA A 31 37.54 15.64 -13.50
C ALA A 31 38.00 14.43 -12.69
N LEU A 32 37.13 13.80 -11.92
CA LEU A 32 37.40 12.59 -11.16
C LEU A 32 37.74 11.40 -12.08
N LEU A 33 37.01 11.21 -13.16
CA LEU A 33 37.25 10.14 -14.13
C LEU A 33 38.60 10.33 -14.84
N ARG A 34 38.96 11.57 -15.21
CA ARG A 34 40.28 11.88 -15.81
C ARG A 34 41.44 11.59 -14.84
N LYS A 35 41.27 11.84 -13.55
CA LYS A 35 42.25 11.45 -12.53
C LYS A 35 42.47 9.94 -12.43
N GLN A 36 41.44 9.15 -12.77
CA GLN A 36 41.48 7.68 -12.84
C GLN A 36 41.95 7.15 -14.21
N ASN A 37 42.44 8.00 -15.10
CA ASN A 37 42.83 7.67 -16.47
C ASN A 37 41.69 7.11 -17.33
N ILE A 38 40.45 7.52 -17.05
CA ILE A 38 39.25 7.19 -17.80
C ILE A 38 38.81 8.43 -18.57
N LEU A 39 38.69 8.32 -19.88
CA LEU A 39 38.18 9.37 -20.74
C LEU A 39 36.64 9.28 -20.73
N PRO A 40 35.93 10.27 -20.18
CA PRO A 40 34.46 10.25 -20.17
C PRO A 40 33.90 10.40 -21.59
N ILE A 41 33.08 9.46 -22.01
CA ILE A 41 32.35 9.49 -23.30
C ILE A 41 30.97 10.11 -23.08
N ASN A 42 30.27 9.65 -22.03
CA ASN A 42 28.96 10.16 -21.69
C ASN A 42 28.84 10.28 -20.16
N VAL A 43 28.37 11.43 -19.69
CA VAL A 43 28.06 11.67 -18.27
C VAL A 43 26.68 12.28 -18.22
N SER A 44 25.72 11.56 -17.64
CA SER A 44 24.36 12.03 -17.45
C SER A 44 23.93 11.90 -15.99
N ALA A 45 23.17 12.87 -15.51
CA ALA A 45 22.55 12.75 -14.20
C ALA A 45 21.61 11.53 -14.26
N LYS A 46 21.77 10.62 -13.29
CA LYS A 46 20.83 9.51 -13.15
C LYS A 46 19.43 10.11 -13.04
N PRO A 47 18.51 9.82 -13.98
CA PRO A 47 17.16 10.33 -13.84
C PRO A 47 16.67 9.91 -12.46
N LYS A 48 16.24 10.88 -11.65
CA LYS A 48 15.50 10.54 -10.43
C LYS A 48 14.43 9.59 -10.90
N GLU A 49 14.41 8.36 -10.37
CA GLU A 49 13.28 7.48 -10.57
C GLU A 49 12.06 8.28 -10.10
N ILE A 50 11.39 8.92 -11.04
CA ILE A 50 10.06 9.43 -10.83
C ILE A 50 9.24 8.15 -10.70
N LYS A 51 9.17 7.60 -9.49
CA LYS A 51 8.08 6.68 -9.14
C LYS A 51 6.84 7.50 -9.44
N LEU A 52 6.28 7.31 -10.63
CA LEU A 52 4.94 7.79 -10.97
C LEU A 52 4.05 7.22 -9.86
N ARG A 53 3.82 8.01 -8.82
CA ARG A 53 2.81 7.75 -7.81
C ARG A 53 1.47 7.93 -8.51
N PHE A 54 1.12 6.94 -9.33
CA PHE A 54 -0.30 6.65 -9.53
C PHE A 54 -0.88 6.54 -8.14
N GLY A 55 -1.80 7.43 -7.79
CA GLY A 55 -2.30 7.70 -6.45
C GLY A 55 -2.23 6.50 -5.51
N ALA A 56 -1.94 6.75 -4.23
CA ALA A 56 -1.78 5.68 -3.24
C ALA A 56 -2.87 4.61 -3.42
N PRO A 57 -2.55 3.30 -3.47
CA PRO A 57 -3.50 2.25 -3.78
C PRO A 57 -4.70 2.34 -2.85
N LYS A 58 -5.90 2.32 -3.41
CA LYS A 58 -7.13 2.39 -2.63
C LYS A 58 -7.24 1.14 -1.76
N VAL A 59 -7.47 1.33 -0.48
CA VAL A 59 -7.76 0.22 0.44
C VAL A 59 -9.09 -0.41 0.06
N THR A 60 -9.11 -1.73 -0.10
CA THR A 60 -10.30 -2.51 -0.46
C THR A 60 -10.90 -3.19 0.77
N ASP A 61 -12.19 -3.54 0.70
CA ASP A 61 -12.86 -4.33 1.75
C ASP A 61 -12.09 -5.66 2.01
N LYS A 62 -11.48 -6.24 0.97
CA LYS A 62 -10.69 -7.47 1.07
C LYS A 62 -9.43 -7.28 1.93
N ASP A 63 -8.74 -6.15 1.77
CA ASP A 63 -7.52 -5.85 2.52
C ASP A 63 -7.84 -5.74 4.01
N ILE A 64 -8.97 -5.11 4.36
CA ILE A 64 -9.41 -4.96 5.75
C ILE A 64 -9.82 -6.31 6.34
N VAL A 65 -10.50 -7.17 5.58
CA VAL A 65 -10.87 -8.53 6.01
C VAL A 65 -9.62 -9.35 6.34
N ILE A 66 -8.60 -9.33 5.47
CA ILE A 66 -7.34 -10.04 5.68
C ILE A 66 -6.62 -9.52 6.92
N LEU A 67 -6.49 -8.20 7.04
CA LEU A 67 -5.90 -7.54 8.20
C LEU A 67 -6.59 -7.96 9.51
N THR A 68 -7.93 -7.89 9.54
CA THR A 68 -8.72 -8.23 10.73
C THR A 68 -8.57 -9.71 11.10
N ARG A 69 -8.55 -10.61 10.11
CA ARG A 69 -8.36 -12.04 10.33
C ARG A 69 -6.98 -12.35 10.91
N GLN A 70 -5.94 -11.75 10.35
CA GLN A 70 -4.57 -11.92 10.83
C GLN A 70 -4.42 -11.36 12.24
N LEU A 71 -4.95 -10.15 12.49
CA LEU A 71 -4.94 -9.54 13.83
C LEU A 71 -5.65 -10.43 14.85
N ALA A 72 -6.87 -10.89 14.52
CA ALA A 72 -7.62 -11.79 15.40
C ALA A 72 -6.84 -13.05 15.76
N THR A 73 -6.20 -13.70 14.77
CA THR A 73 -5.40 -14.91 14.99
C THR A 73 -4.19 -14.66 15.89
N MET A 74 -3.51 -13.51 15.72
CA MET A 74 -2.34 -13.16 16.53
C MET A 74 -2.72 -12.82 17.98
N ILE A 75 -3.81 -12.08 18.17
CA ILE A 75 -4.33 -11.76 19.52
C ILE A 75 -4.82 -13.04 20.21
N ASP A 76 -5.51 -13.93 19.52
CA ASP A 76 -5.95 -15.25 20.02
C ASP A 76 -4.75 -16.13 20.43
N ALA A 77 -3.63 -16.02 19.72
CA ALA A 77 -2.35 -16.67 20.06
C ALA A 77 -1.63 -16.01 21.25
N GLY A 78 -2.18 -14.95 21.84
CA GLY A 78 -1.63 -14.25 23.00
C GLY A 78 -0.53 -13.23 22.69
N LEU A 79 -0.34 -12.82 21.44
CA LEU A 79 0.63 -11.78 21.13
C LEU A 79 0.13 -10.41 21.60
N PRO A 80 1.01 -9.55 22.13
CA PRO A 80 0.68 -8.18 22.47
C PRO A 80 0.18 -7.38 21.27
N LEU A 81 -0.86 -6.56 21.44
CA LEU A 81 -1.49 -5.78 20.39
C LEU A 81 -0.49 -4.95 19.56
N VAL A 82 0.43 -4.26 20.22
CA VAL A 82 1.44 -3.42 19.57
C VAL A 82 2.33 -4.27 18.66
N GLN A 83 2.73 -5.46 19.10
CA GLN A 83 3.54 -6.37 18.29
C GLN A 83 2.75 -6.90 17.07
N CYS A 84 1.46 -7.21 17.24
CA CYS A 84 0.60 -7.59 16.14
C CYS A 84 0.51 -6.47 15.08
N LEU A 85 0.32 -5.23 15.51
CA LEU A 85 0.25 -4.07 14.62
C LEU A 85 1.59 -3.80 13.89
N ASP A 86 2.72 -4.04 14.54
CA ASP A 86 4.05 -3.91 13.92
C ASP A 86 4.25 -4.94 12.80
N ILE A 87 3.94 -6.19 13.07
CA ILE A 87 3.99 -7.28 12.09
C ILE A 87 3.07 -6.97 10.91
N LEU A 88 1.82 -6.59 11.18
CA LEU A 88 0.84 -6.28 10.13
C LEU A 88 1.22 -5.06 9.31
N GLY A 89 1.77 -4.02 9.93
CA GLY A 89 2.26 -2.83 9.24
C GLY A 89 3.37 -3.15 8.24
N SER A 90 4.23 -4.13 8.56
CA SER A 90 5.33 -4.57 7.69
C SER A 90 4.90 -5.57 6.62
N GLN A 91 3.90 -6.40 6.87
CA GLN A 91 3.46 -7.48 5.98
C GLN A 91 2.31 -7.10 5.04
N THR A 92 1.62 -5.97 5.30
CA THR A 92 0.48 -5.54 4.49
C THR A 92 0.95 -5.12 3.09
N GLU A 93 0.45 -5.80 2.04
CA GLU A 93 0.80 -5.51 0.64
C GLU A 93 0.32 -4.13 0.17
N ASN A 94 -0.83 -3.68 0.67
CA ASN A 94 -1.38 -2.37 0.33
C ASN A 94 -0.66 -1.27 1.11
N GLU A 95 0.20 -0.51 0.42
CA GLU A 95 1.01 0.56 1.05
C GLU A 95 0.17 1.61 1.81
N SER A 96 -1.07 1.89 1.36
CA SER A 96 -1.96 2.84 2.05
C SER A 96 -2.45 2.28 3.37
N LEU A 97 -2.81 1.00 3.39
CA LEU A 97 -3.25 0.31 4.61
C LEU A 97 -2.06 0.10 5.56
N ALA A 98 -0.89 -0.28 5.05
CA ALA A 98 0.33 -0.43 5.84
C ALA A 98 0.70 0.85 6.60
N LYS A 99 0.61 2.02 5.94
CA LYS A 99 0.83 3.32 6.59
C LYS A 99 -0.17 3.60 7.69
N VAL A 100 -1.44 3.28 7.46
CA VAL A 100 -2.49 3.46 8.48
C VAL A 100 -2.26 2.54 9.67
N VAL A 101 -1.94 1.27 9.45
CA VAL A 101 -1.63 0.32 10.53
C VAL A 101 -0.42 0.78 11.34
N THR A 102 0.63 1.29 10.67
CA THR A 102 1.81 1.86 11.34
C THR A 102 1.46 3.09 12.18
N GLN A 103 0.56 3.95 11.68
CA GLN A 103 0.08 5.11 12.45
C GLN A 103 -0.75 4.68 13.66
N VAL A 104 -1.67 3.73 13.48
CA VAL A 104 -2.46 3.15 14.59
C VAL A 104 -1.55 2.53 15.64
N ARG A 105 -0.49 1.80 15.23
CA ARG A 105 0.53 1.28 16.15
C ARG A 105 1.15 2.41 16.97
N SER A 106 1.63 3.46 16.32
CA SER A 106 2.27 4.60 17.01
C SER A 106 1.32 5.30 17.99
N ASP A 107 0.04 5.43 17.63
CA ASP A 107 -0.98 6.02 18.50
C ASP A 107 -1.22 5.16 19.75
N VAL A 108 -1.28 3.85 19.59
CA VAL A 108 -1.44 2.90 20.73
C VAL A 108 -0.18 2.88 21.60
N GLU A 109 1.02 2.89 21.01
CA GLU A 109 2.29 2.99 21.74
C GLU A 109 2.37 4.28 22.58
N SER A 110 1.77 5.37 22.08
CA SER A 110 1.71 6.65 22.81
C SER A 110 0.61 6.73 23.87
N GLY A 111 -0.14 5.63 24.08
CA GLY A 111 -1.13 5.52 25.15
C GLY A 111 -2.58 5.75 24.72
N SER A 112 -2.87 5.89 23.43
CA SER A 112 -4.25 5.91 22.94
C SER A 112 -4.87 4.52 23.04
N THR A 113 -6.20 4.43 23.22
CA THR A 113 -6.90 3.16 23.07
C THR A 113 -6.83 2.70 21.61
N PHE A 114 -6.93 1.41 21.38
CA PHE A 114 -6.94 0.87 20.01
C PHE A 114 -8.14 1.41 19.22
N ALA A 115 -9.30 1.47 19.85
CA ALA A 115 -10.51 2.03 19.24
C ALA A 115 -10.34 3.51 18.84
N ASP A 116 -9.74 4.35 19.72
CA ASP A 116 -9.50 5.77 19.40
C ASP A 116 -8.47 5.95 18.29
N ALA A 117 -7.45 5.11 18.23
CA ALA A 117 -6.48 5.11 17.16
C ALA A 117 -7.14 4.78 15.79
N LEU A 118 -8.00 3.76 15.74
CA LEU A 118 -8.77 3.39 14.54
C LEU A 118 -9.74 4.48 14.11
N LYS A 119 -10.39 5.16 15.04
CA LYS A 119 -11.36 6.23 14.81
C LYS A 119 -10.78 7.40 14.01
N LYS A 120 -9.47 7.61 14.05
CA LYS A 120 -8.76 8.63 13.26
C LYS A 120 -8.78 8.33 11.74
N HIS A 121 -9.16 7.10 11.36
CA HIS A 121 -9.14 6.61 9.96
C HIS A 121 -10.53 6.18 9.47
N PRO A 122 -11.56 7.07 9.47
CA PRO A 122 -12.96 6.71 9.18
C PRO A 122 -13.20 6.28 7.73
N LYS A 123 -12.26 6.54 6.83
CA LYS A 123 -12.33 6.06 5.43
C LYS A 123 -12.00 4.58 5.27
N ILE A 124 -11.38 3.97 6.28
CA ILE A 124 -10.92 2.58 6.28
C ILE A 124 -11.71 1.76 7.29
N PHE A 125 -11.84 2.28 8.52
CA PHE A 125 -12.57 1.64 9.61
C PHE A 125 -13.87 2.39 9.85
N ASP A 126 -14.99 1.74 9.58
CA ASP A 126 -16.31 2.32 9.77
C ASP A 126 -16.70 2.38 11.27
N ASN A 127 -17.78 3.10 11.57
CA ASN A 127 -18.23 3.26 12.94
C ASN A 127 -18.59 1.93 13.61
N LEU A 128 -19.09 0.96 12.87
CA LEU A 128 -19.42 -0.36 13.42
C LEU A 128 -18.15 -1.07 13.87
N TYR A 129 -17.12 -1.07 13.03
CA TYR A 129 -15.83 -1.66 13.35
C TYR A 129 -15.22 -1.05 14.63
N VAL A 130 -15.14 0.28 14.68
CA VAL A 130 -14.57 1.03 15.80
C VAL A 130 -15.34 0.76 17.09
N ASN A 131 -16.68 0.81 17.05
CA ASN A 131 -17.50 0.59 18.25
C ASN A 131 -17.40 -0.86 18.77
N MET A 132 -17.32 -1.84 17.88
CA MET A 132 -17.11 -3.24 18.27
C MET A 132 -15.73 -3.42 18.92
N VAL A 133 -14.68 -2.83 18.34
CA VAL A 133 -13.33 -2.86 18.92
C VAL A 133 -13.32 -2.18 20.29
N ALA A 134 -13.97 -1.02 20.44
CA ALA A 134 -14.08 -0.32 21.72
C ALA A 134 -14.74 -1.19 22.81
N ALA A 135 -15.83 -1.88 22.44
CA ALA A 135 -16.51 -2.80 23.35
C ALA A 135 -15.61 -4.00 23.74
N GLY A 136 -14.87 -4.55 22.79
CA GLY A 136 -13.92 -5.64 23.01
C GLY A 136 -12.73 -5.24 23.88
N GLU A 137 -12.19 -4.04 23.66
CA GLU A 137 -11.09 -3.47 24.43
C GLU A 137 -11.51 -3.21 25.89
N ALA A 138 -12.66 -2.56 26.10
CA ALA A 138 -13.20 -2.29 27.41
C ALA A 138 -13.59 -3.57 28.17
N GLY A 139 -14.07 -4.58 27.46
CA GLY A 139 -14.47 -5.87 28.03
C GLY A 139 -13.32 -6.88 28.20
N GLY A 140 -12.11 -6.60 27.68
CA GLY A 140 -10.99 -7.55 27.68
C GLY A 140 -11.20 -8.79 26.82
N ILE A 141 -12.12 -8.72 25.84
CA ILE A 141 -12.49 -9.81 24.92
C ILE A 141 -12.21 -9.42 23.46
N LEU A 142 -11.11 -8.71 23.24
CA LEU A 142 -10.75 -8.16 21.92
C LEU A 142 -10.55 -9.28 20.88
N ASP A 143 -9.97 -10.42 21.28
CA ASP A 143 -9.82 -11.65 20.50
C ASP A 143 -11.15 -12.11 19.90
N THR A 144 -12.15 -12.31 20.76
CA THR A 144 -13.49 -12.76 20.38
C THR A 144 -14.19 -11.76 19.46
N ILE A 145 -14.05 -10.47 19.75
CA ILE A 145 -14.66 -9.41 18.92
C ILE A 145 -14.03 -9.34 17.54
N LEU A 146 -12.70 -9.40 17.45
CA LEU A 146 -11.98 -9.40 16.17
C LEU A 146 -12.32 -10.62 15.31
N GLN A 147 -12.44 -11.81 15.93
CA GLN A 147 -12.89 -13.01 15.22
C GLN A 147 -14.31 -12.84 14.64
N ARG A 148 -15.24 -12.31 15.44
CA ARG A 148 -16.62 -12.02 14.98
C ARG A 148 -16.64 -10.98 13.87
N LEU A 149 -15.86 -9.91 13.99
CA LEU A 149 -15.70 -8.89 12.95
C LEU A 149 -15.18 -9.49 11.65
N ALA A 150 -14.14 -10.30 11.69
CA ALA A 150 -13.59 -10.96 10.51
C ALA A 150 -14.64 -11.81 9.79
N VAL A 151 -15.39 -12.66 10.53
CA VAL A 151 -16.46 -13.48 9.97
C VAL A 151 -17.59 -12.63 9.38
N TYR A 152 -18.00 -11.56 10.08
CA TYR A 152 -19.03 -10.64 9.60
C TYR A 152 -18.61 -9.99 8.26
N MET A 153 -17.40 -9.44 8.22
CA MET A 153 -16.86 -8.76 7.04
C MET A 153 -16.68 -9.72 5.85
N GLU A 154 -16.25 -10.97 6.08
CA GLU A 154 -16.16 -12.00 5.03
C GLU A 154 -17.54 -12.31 4.42
N LYS A 155 -18.56 -12.49 5.28
CA LYS A 155 -19.92 -12.71 4.82
C LYS A 155 -20.45 -11.51 4.04
N PHE A 156 -20.22 -10.30 4.54
CA PHE A 156 -20.65 -9.08 3.87
C PHE A 156 -19.97 -8.90 2.50
N ALA A 157 -18.66 -9.11 2.43
CA ALA A 157 -17.90 -9.05 1.20
C ALA A 157 -18.39 -10.10 0.16
N LYS A 158 -18.75 -11.32 0.63
CA LYS A 158 -19.32 -12.38 -0.21
C LYS A 158 -20.68 -11.95 -0.79
N ILE A 159 -21.57 -11.45 0.06
CA ILE A 159 -22.92 -10.99 -0.36
C ILE A 159 -22.78 -9.83 -1.38
N LYS A 160 -21.94 -8.84 -1.09
CA LYS A 160 -21.67 -7.70 -1.98
C LYS A 160 -21.19 -8.15 -3.37
N ARG A 161 -20.32 -9.18 -3.41
CA ARG A 161 -19.86 -9.78 -4.68
C ARG A 161 -20.98 -10.50 -5.41
N GLN A 162 -21.82 -11.25 -4.70
CA GLN A 162 -22.96 -11.96 -5.29
C GLN A 162 -23.98 -10.99 -5.89
N ILE A 163 -24.32 -9.90 -5.17
CA ILE A 163 -25.20 -8.85 -5.68
C ILE A 163 -24.61 -8.22 -6.94
N LYS A 164 -23.31 -7.87 -6.91
CA LYS A 164 -22.65 -7.26 -8.08
C LYS A 164 -22.68 -8.19 -9.30
N SER A 165 -22.44 -9.49 -9.12
CA SER A 165 -22.50 -10.46 -10.22
C SER A 165 -23.94 -10.67 -10.72
N ALA A 166 -24.94 -10.70 -9.84
CA ALA A 166 -26.33 -10.83 -10.21
C ALA A 166 -26.85 -9.62 -11.02
N MET A 167 -26.33 -8.42 -10.75
CA MET A 167 -26.71 -7.21 -11.49
C MET A 167 -26.16 -7.13 -12.92
N ILE A 168 -25.19 -7.99 -13.28
CA ILE A 168 -24.65 -8.01 -14.66
C ILE A 168 -25.73 -8.45 -15.65
N TYR A 169 -26.53 -9.46 -15.30
CA TYR A 169 -27.58 -10.00 -16.18
C TYR A 169 -28.65 -8.97 -16.56
N PRO A 170 -29.31 -8.25 -15.61
CA PRO A 170 -30.21 -7.16 -15.94
C PRO A 170 -29.56 -6.03 -16.76
N ALA A 171 -28.32 -5.68 -16.45
CA ALA A 171 -27.62 -4.63 -17.20
C ALA A 171 -27.36 -4.99 -18.67
N VAL A 172 -27.02 -6.25 -18.95
CA VAL A 172 -26.85 -6.75 -20.32
C VAL A 172 -28.17 -6.75 -21.08
N ILE A 173 -29.29 -7.22 -20.46
CA ILE A 173 -30.63 -7.21 -21.11
C ILE A 173 -31.02 -5.77 -21.45
N LEU A 174 -30.87 -4.84 -20.51
CA LEU A 174 -31.24 -3.45 -20.73
C LEU A 174 -30.42 -2.81 -21.85
N PHE A 175 -29.12 -3.12 -21.89
CA PHE A 175 -28.21 -2.64 -22.95
C PHE A 175 -28.64 -3.17 -24.32
N VAL A 176 -28.98 -4.48 -24.45
CA VAL A 176 -29.43 -5.09 -25.70
C VAL A 176 -30.76 -4.49 -26.12
N ALA A 177 -31.72 -4.33 -25.20
CA ALA A 177 -33.03 -3.73 -25.52
C ALA A 177 -32.88 -2.30 -26.06
N VAL A 178 -32.07 -1.47 -25.41
CA VAL A 178 -31.77 -0.09 -25.87
C VAL A 178 -31.11 -0.10 -27.27
N ALA A 179 -30.14 -1.01 -27.49
CA ALA A 179 -29.46 -1.12 -28.76
C ALA A 179 -30.40 -1.50 -29.90
N VAL A 180 -31.29 -2.45 -29.66
CA VAL A 180 -32.33 -2.86 -30.67
C VAL A 180 -33.28 -1.72 -31.00
N VAL A 181 -33.79 -1.01 -29.97
CA VAL A 181 -34.68 0.15 -30.20
C VAL A 181 -33.97 1.27 -30.99
N ALA A 182 -32.73 1.56 -30.65
CA ALA A 182 -31.93 2.57 -31.36
C ALA A 182 -31.71 2.19 -32.82
N LEU A 183 -31.49 0.91 -33.12
CA LEU A 183 -31.32 0.40 -34.49
C LEU A 183 -32.59 0.42 -35.32
N LEU A 184 -33.75 0.27 -34.68
CA LEU A 184 -35.05 0.34 -35.36
C LEU A 184 -35.51 1.78 -35.63
N LEU A 185 -35.00 2.77 -34.90
CA LEU A 185 -35.32 4.19 -35.05
C LEU A 185 -34.45 4.91 -36.08
N VAL A 186 -33.36 4.32 -36.52
CA VAL A 186 -32.42 4.82 -37.56
C VAL A 186 -32.73 4.17 -38.91
#